data_aa7b626088fd7ff225ff213a0cc442c6
#
_entry.id   aa7b626088fd7ff225ff213a0cc442c6
#
_cell.length_a   1.000
_cell.length_b   1.000
_cell.length_c   1.000
_cell.angle_alpha   90.00
_cell.angle_beta   90.00
_cell.angle_gamma   90.00
#
_symmetry.space_group_name_H-M   'P 1'
#
loop_
_entity.id
_entity.type
_entity.pdbx_description
1 polymer ?
#
loop_
_entity_poly.entity_id
_entity_poly.type
_entity_poly.pdbx_seq_one_letter_code
_entity_poly.pdbx_strand_id
1 'polypeptide(L)'
;MLEQWIKENVTLEDDGTVAVVNDDVWILPPRTFSNMTKLKKVIFPAELRKIGSFAFSGCSGLEVVNIPPQVVIIDDGAFYGCRSLKAINLPNTVVGIGSMAFSGTDLGTLTIPESVRYIDDGALADCPRIKQVTLPADFYDRPYEKWGLIFVSNLDIIPPSN
;
A
#
# COMPACT_ATOMS: atom_id res chain seq x y z
N MET A 1 -7.12 1.16 23.43
CA MET A 1 -7.60 0.02 22.61
C MET A 1 -6.58 -0.41 21.54
N LEU A 2 -6.10 0.45 20.66
CA LEU A 2 -5.12 0.07 19.62
C LEU A 2 -3.77 -0.38 20.22
N GLU A 3 -3.25 0.33 21.19
CA GLU A 3 -1.99 -0.05 21.87
C GLU A 3 -2.06 -1.44 22.50
N GLN A 4 -3.21 -1.78 23.09
CA GLN A 4 -3.42 -3.12 23.65
C GLN A 4 -3.46 -4.16 22.54
N TRP A 5 -4.19 -3.86 21.45
CA TRP A 5 -4.25 -4.75 20.29
C TRP A 5 -2.85 -5.02 19.72
N ILE A 6 -2.01 -3.97 19.57
CA ILE A 6 -0.63 -4.11 19.09
C ILE A 6 0.18 -5.02 20.02
N LYS A 7 0.10 -4.81 21.32
CA LYS A 7 0.82 -5.66 22.31
C LYS A 7 0.43 -7.13 22.23
N GLU A 8 -0.81 -7.42 21.89
CA GLU A 8 -1.32 -8.79 21.79
C GLU A 8 -1.04 -9.45 20.45
N ASN A 9 -0.93 -8.66 19.37
CA ASN A 9 -0.94 -9.18 18.00
C ASN A 9 0.33 -8.87 17.20
N VAL A 10 1.26 -8.09 17.73
CA VAL A 10 2.48 -7.68 17.01
C VAL A 10 3.70 -7.87 17.88
N THR A 11 4.69 -8.56 17.35
CA THR A 11 6.04 -8.62 17.94
C THR A 11 6.96 -7.69 17.16
N LEU A 12 7.67 -6.81 17.88
CA LEU A 12 8.71 -5.96 17.30
C LEU A 12 10.07 -6.61 17.53
N GLU A 13 10.82 -6.79 16.48
CA GLU A 13 12.16 -7.37 16.45
C GLU A 13 13.18 -6.33 15.95
N ASP A 14 14.47 -6.62 16.14
CA ASP A 14 15.59 -5.82 15.65
C ASP A 14 15.45 -4.32 16.01
N ASP A 15 15.25 -4.01 17.30
CA ASP A 15 15.06 -2.65 17.83
C ASP A 15 13.88 -1.88 17.16
N GLY A 16 12.83 -2.62 16.76
CA GLY A 16 11.62 -2.05 16.15
C GLY A 16 11.72 -1.79 14.66
N THR A 17 12.73 -2.37 13.98
CA THR A 17 12.85 -2.29 12.51
C THR A 17 12.07 -3.37 11.80
N VAL A 18 11.71 -4.45 12.49
CA VAL A 18 10.88 -5.54 11.97
C VAL A 18 9.63 -5.69 12.83
N ALA A 19 8.48 -5.74 12.20
CA ALA A 19 7.21 -6.09 12.85
C ALA A 19 6.73 -7.45 12.34
N VAL A 20 6.38 -8.35 13.27
CA VAL A 20 5.77 -9.64 12.98
C VAL A 20 4.34 -9.60 13.47
N VAL A 21 3.39 -9.77 12.57
CA VAL A 21 1.95 -9.82 12.88
C VAL A 21 1.53 -11.27 13.08
N ASN A 22 0.76 -11.54 14.14
CA ASN A 22 0.31 -12.89 14.49
C ASN A 22 -0.53 -13.54 13.36
N ASP A 23 -0.47 -14.85 13.27
CA ASP A 23 -1.09 -15.63 12.18
C ASP A 23 -2.64 -15.62 12.19
N ASP A 24 -3.26 -15.31 13.30
CA ASP A 24 -4.72 -15.22 13.45
C ASP A 24 -5.29 -13.83 13.11
N VAL A 25 -4.45 -12.89 12.70
CA VAL A 25 -4.88 -11.55 12.30
C VAL A 25 -5.36 -11.54 10.86
N TRP A 26 -6.64 -11.22 10.66
CA TRP A 26 -7.25 -11.10 9.32
C TRP A 26 -7.38 -9.66 8.85
N ILE A 27 -7.41 -8.71 9.78
CA ILE A 27 -7.55 -7.28 9.49
C ILE A 27 -6.53 -6.52 10.34
N LEU A 28 -5.69 -5.72 9.70
CA LEU A 28 -4.90 -4.71 10.40
C LEU A 28 -5.82 -3.54 10.76
N PRO A 29 -5.95 -3.19 12.04
CA PRO A 29 -6.69 -2.01 12.44
C PRO A 29 -6.14 -0.72 11.82
N PRO A 30 -6.96 0.34 11.73
CA PRO A 30 -6.47 1.64 11.32
C PRO A 30 -5.29 2.10 12.19
N ARG A 31 -4.29 2.70 11.56
CA ARG A 31 -3.10 3.31 12.20
C ARG A 31 -2.19 2.36 12.99
N THR A 32 -2.26 1.05 12.77
CA THR A 32 -1.49 0.03 13.52
C THR A 32 0.00 0.39 13.62
N PHE A 33 0.65 0.76 12.53
CA PHE A 33 2.07 1.11 12.49
C PHE A 33 2.32 2.60 12.15
N SER A 34 1.30 3.44 12.28
CA SER A 34 1.40 4.85 11.89
C SER A 34 2.59 5.55 12.59
N ASN A 35 3.40 6.25 11.79
CA ASN A 35 4.59 6.98 12.21
C ASN A 35 5.72 6.11 12.83
N MET A 36 5.73 4.81 12.59
CA MET A 36 6.85 3.95 12.97
C MET A 36 8.01 4.15 11.98
N THR A 37 8.74 5.26 12.13
CA THR A 37 9.78 5.69 11.19
C THR A 37 11.00 4.76 11.10
N LYS A 38 11.22 3.94 12.13
CA LYS A 38 12.28 2.92 12.14
C LYS A 38 11.90 1.63 11.45
N LEU A 39 10.59 1.40 11.22
CA LEU A 39 10.09 0.17 10.62
C LEU A 39 10.61 0.02 9.18
N LYS A 40 11.29 -1.09 8.91
CA LYS A 40 11.85 -1.41 7.59
C LYS A 40 11.17 -2.59 6.93
N LYS A 41 10.63 -3.49 7.74
CA LYS A 41 10.02 -4.74 7.26
C LYS A 41 8.81 -5.12 8.11
N VAL A 42 7.80 -5.65 7.43
CA VAL A 42 6.64 -6.28 8.08
C VAL A 42 6.51 -7.70 7.58
N ILE A 43 6.32 -8.62 8.51
CA ILE A 43 5.97 -10.02 8.24
C ILE A 43 4.48 -10.14 8.52
N PHE A 44 3.73 -10.31 7.45
CA PHE A 44 2.27 -10.44 7.50
C PHE A 44 1.84 -11.90 7.62
N PRO A 45 0.70 -12.16 8.28
CA PRO A 45 0.07 -13.48 8.22
C PRO A 45 -0.52 -13.74 6.83
N ALA A 46 -0.47 -15.00 6.40
CA ALA A 46 -0.95 -15.42 5.08
C ALA A 46 -2.46 -15.14 4.86
N GLU A 47 -3.24 -15.18 5.93
CA GLU A 47 -4.70 -15.00 5.91
C GLU A 47 -5.16 -13.53 6.04
N LEU A 48 -4.24 -12.58 6.04
CA LEU A 48 -4.59 -11.16 6.10
C LEU A 48 -5.46 -10.77 4.90
N ARG A 49 -6.60 -10.12 5.18
CA ARG A 49 -7.59 -9.74 4.16
C ARG A 49 -7.73 -8.23 3.96
N LYS A 50 -7.41 -7.46 4.97
CA LYS A 50 -7.54 -5.99 4.90
C LYS A 50 -6.37 -5.30 5.60
N ILE A 51 -5.83 -4.29 4.93
CA ILE A 51 -4.92 -3.31 5.53
C ILE A 51 -5.75 -2.05 5.80
N GLY A 52 -5.91 -1.74 7.09
CA GLY A 52 -6.77 -0.64 7.53
C GLY A 52 -6.23 0.75 7.20
N SER A 53 -7.10 1.74 7.35
CA SER A 53 -6.80 3.14 7.01
C SER A 53 -5.59 3.65 7.77
N PHE A 54 -4.65 4.27 7.06
CA PHE A 54 -3.41 4.83 7.60
C PHE A 54 -2.54 3.83 8.37
N ALA A 55 -2.69 2.52 8.13
CA ALA A 55 -2.00 1.48 8.89
C ALA A 55 -0.47 1.66 8.91
N PHE A 56 0.12 2.10 7.81
CA PHE A 56 1.55 2.38 7.66
C PHE A 56 1.85 3.85 7.37
N SER A 57 0.91 4.75 7.62
CA SER A 57 1.12 6.18 7.35
C SER A 57 2.35 6.70 8.07
N GLY A 58 3.25 7.36 7.32
CA GLY A 58 4.47 7.93 7.88
C GLY A 58 5.56 6.92 8.25
N CYS A 59 5.45 5.66 7.83
CA CYS A 59 6.53 4.66 7.98
C CYS A 59 7.67 4.98 7.01
N SER A 60 8.45 6.02 7.29
CA SER A 60 9.46 6.56 6.38
C SER A 60 10.69 5.67 6.17
N GLY A 61 10.86 4.63 7.00
CA GLY A 61 11.93 3.63 6.85
C GLY A 61 11.55 2.41 6.01
N LEU A 62 10.26 2.26 5.66
CA LEU A 62 9.75 1.09 4.95
C LEU A 62 10.09 1.18 3.45
N GLU A 63 10.86 0.23 2.92
CA GLU A 63 11.38 0.28 1.55
C GLU A 63 10.67 -0.64 0.57
N VAL A 64 10.31 -1.84 1.02
CA VAL A 64 9.64 -2.87 0.21
C VAL A 64 8.54 -3.52 1.02
N VAL A 65 7.38 -3.69 0.39
CA VAL A 65 6.24 -4.39 0.99
C VAL A 65 5.73 -5.46 0.02
N ASN A 66 5.60 -6.68 0.54
CA ASN A 66 4.94 -7.78 -0.15
C ASN A 66 3.58 -8.01 0.50
N ILE A 67 2.53 -7.62 -0.21
CA ILE A 67 1.16 -7.80 0.27
C ILE A 67 0.79 -9.28 0.21
N PRO A 68 0.24 -9.86 1.29
CA PRO A 68 -0.16 -11.26 1.32
C PRO A 68 -1.25 -11.62 0.30
N PRO A 69 -1.31 -12.90 -0.14
CA PRO A 69 -2.14 -13.31 -1.28
C PRO A 69 -3.65 -13.31 -1.02
N GLN A 70 -4.10 -13.05 0.21
CA GLN A 70 -5.52 -12.98 0.57
C GLN A 70 -6.06 -11.55 0.74
N VAL A 71 -5.20 -10.53 0.64
CA VAL A 71 -5.62 -9.14 0.83
C VAL A 71 -6.56 -8.69 -0.28
N VAL A 72 -7.74 -8.19 0.12
CA VAL A 72 -8.81 -7.70 -0.77
C VAL A 72 -8.85 -6.18 -0.80
N ILE A 73 -8.61 -5.53 0.34
CA ILE A 73 -8.71 -4.07 0.48
C ILE A 73 -7.40 -3.49 1.05
N ILE A 74 -6.88 -2.48 0.37
CA ILE A 74 -5.90 -1.53 0.87
C ILE A 74 -6.63 -0.22 1.09
N ASP A 75 -6.86 0.11 2.35
CA ASP A 75 -7.77 1.20 2.75
C ASP A 75 -7.12 2.60 2.62
N ASP A 76 -7.88 3.65 2.92
CA ASP A 76 -7.45 5.05 2.76
C ASP A 76 -6.11 5.32 3.46
N GLY A 77 -5.19 5.96 2.76
CA GLY A 77 -3.90 6.37 3.29
C GLY A 77 -3.03 5.23 3.85
N ALA A 78 -3.31 3.97 3.52
CA ALA A 78 -2.63 2.81 4.14
C ALA A 78 -1.11 2.94 4.15
N PHE A 79 -0.50 3.45 3.08
CA PHE A 79 0.95 3.72 2.95
C PHE A 79 1.25 5.21 2.72
N TYR A 80 0.35 6.09 3.18
CA TYR A 80 0.52 7.54 3.02
C TYR A 80 1.85 8.00 3.64
N GLY A 81 2.66 8.72 2.86
CA GLY A 81 3.92 9.27 3.34
C GLY A 81 5.01 8.25 3.66
N CYS A 82 4.90 7.02 3.17
CA CYS A 82 6.00 6.03 3.21
C CYS A 82 7.08 6.44 2.21
N ARG A 83 7.86 7.46 2.55
CA ARG A 83 8.76 8.17 1.63
C ARG A 83 9.95 7.35 1.12
N SER A 84 10.21 6.19 1.70
CA SER A 84 11.25 5.26 1.24
C SER A 84 10.68 4.05 0.50
N LEU A 85 9.35 3.93 0.38
CA LEU A 85 8.71 2.79 -0.25
C LEU A 85 8.93 2.83 -1.77
N LYS A 86 9.84 1.98 -2.24
CA LYS A 86 10.27 1.90 -3.64
C LYS A 86 9.55 0.83 -4.44
N ALA A 87 9.09 -0.21 -3.77
CA ALA A 87 8.42 -1.33 -4.40
C ALA A 87 7.32 -1.92 -3.50
N ILE A 88 6.21 -2.26 -4.12
CA ILE A 88 5.11 -2.99 -3.51
C ILE A 88 4.57 -4.01 -4.50
N ASN A 89 4.32 -5.24 -4.02
CA ASN A 89 3.70 -6.28 -4.80
C ASN A 89 2.22 -6.40 -4.39
N LEU A 90 1.32 -6.17 -5.35
CA LEU A 90 -0.12 -6.27 -5.15
C LEU A 90 -0.62 -7.63 -5.68
N PRO A 91 -1.24 -8.49 -4.86
CA PRO A 91 -1.78 -9.76 -5.31
C PRO A 91 -3.08 -9.57 -6.14
N ASN A 92 -3.40 -10.56 -6.98
CA ASN A 92 -4.61 -10.61 -7.80
C ASN A 92 -5.91 -10.84 -7.00
N THR A 93 -5.89 -10.60 -5.72
CA THR A 93 -7.05 -10.61 -4.82
C THR A 93 -7.52 -9.20 -4.45
N VAL A 94 -6.68 -8.18 -4.67
CA VAL A 94 -7.01 -6.79 -4.34
C VAL A 94 -8.13 -6.29 -5.24
N VAL A 95 -9.22 -5.87 -4.62
CA VAL A 95 -10.41 -5.31 -5.30
C VAL A 95 -10.46 -3.78 -5.18
N GLY A 96 -9.97 -3.24 -4.06
CA GLY A 96 -10.07 -1.81 -3.78
C GLY A 96 -8.79 -1.20 -3.24
N ILE A 97 -8.48 0.00 -3.74
CA ILE A 97 -7.39 0.86 -3.29
C ILE A 97 -8.01 2.20 -2.89
N GLY A 98 -7.90 2.53 -1.61
CA GLY A 98 -8.51 3.72 -1.01
C GLY A 98 -7.81 5.04 -1.37
N SER A 99 -8.45 6.14 -0.97
CA SER A 99 -7.93 7.50 -1.18
C SER A 99 -6.55 7.66 -0.58
N MET A 100 -5.63 8.27 -1.34
CA MET A 100 -4.26 8.54 -0.90
C MET A 100 -3.48 7.30 -0.41
N ALA A 101 -3.88 6.08 -0.79
CA ALA A 101 -3.30 4.84 -0.25
C ALA A 101 -1.77 4.76 -0.43
N PHE A 102 -1.24 5.27 -1.53
CA PHE A 102 0.20 5.31 -1.83
C PHE A 102 0.73 6.74 -2.01
N SER A 103 -0.03 7.76 -1.61
CA SER A 103 0.38 9.15 -1.72
C SER A 103 1.66 9.42 -0.94
N GLY A 104 2.62 10.13 -1.55
CA GLY A 104 3.89 10.49 -0.91
C GLY A 104 4.87 9.33 -0.78
N THR A 105 4.75 8.29 -1.60
CA THR A 105 5.71 7.19 -1.66
C THR A 105 6.82 7.43 -2.70
N ASP A 106 7.88 6.61 -2.66
CA ASP A 106 9.02 6.65 -3.60
C ASP A 106 8.90 5.58 -4.71
N LEU A 107 7.69 5.10 -4.97
CA LEU A 107 7.44 4.07 -5.99
C LEU A 107 7.89 4.56 -7.37
N GLY A 108 8.71 3.77 -8.07
CA GLY A 108 9.13 4.04 -9.44
C GLY A 108 8.17 3.47 -10.47
N THR A 109 7.64 2.29 -10.18
CA THR A 109 6.66 1.58 -10.99
C THR A 109 5.59 0.98 -10.10
N LEU A 110 4.37 0.83 -10.63
CA LEU A 110 3.29 0.13 -9.95
C LEU A 110 2.47 -0.67 -10.94
N THR A 111 2.24 -1.93 -10.63
CA THR A 111 1.30 -2.78 -11.38
C THR A 111 0.03 -2.93 -10.57
N ILE A 112 -1.07 -2.43 -11.11
CA ILE A 112 -2.41 -2.60 -10.55
C ILE A 112 -2.98 -3.90 -11.14
N PRO A 113 -3.30 -4.90 -10.31
CA PRO A 113 -3.78 -6.19 -10.80
C PRO A 113 -5.18 -6.11 -11.42
N GLU A 114 -5.49 -7.04 -12.31
CA GLU A 114 -6.79 -7.13 -13.01
C GLU A 114 -8.00 -7.33 -12.08
N SER A 115 -7.76 -7.75 -10.84
CA SER A 115 -8.79 -7.89 -9.82
C SER A 115 -9.34 -6.56 -9.31
N VAL A 116 -8.58 -5.46 -9.44
CA VAL A 116 -8.97 -4.14 -8.91
C VAL A 116 -10.18 -3.60 -9.65
N ARG A 117 -11.17 -3.12 -8.89
CA ARG A 117 -12.43 -2.54 -9.39
C ARG A 117 -12.54 -1.05 -9.13
N TYR A 118 -11.85 -0.54 -8.11
CA TYR A 118 -11.80 0.89 -7.83
C TYR A 118 -10.46 1.34 -7.27
N ILE A 119 -10.10 2.56 -7.63
CA ILE A 119 -8.96 3.32 -7.10
C ILE A 119 -9.52 4.68 -6.76
N ASP A 120 -9.43 5.07 -5.50
CA ASP A 120 -10.00 6.33 -5.02
C ASP A 120 -9.06 7.52 -5.23
N ASP A 121 -9.59 8.72 -4.97
CA ASP A 121 -8.93 9.98 -5.27
C ASP A 121 -7.56 10.12 -4.58
N GLY A 122 -6.59 10.57 -5.34
CA GLY A 122 -5.25 10.84 -4.82
C GLY A 122 -4.43 9.61 -4.43
N ALA A 123 -4.87 8.40 -4.79
CA ALA A 123 -4.18 7.15 -4.41
C ALA A 123 -2.68 7.14 -4.73
N LEU A 124 -2.26 7.82 -5.80
CA LEU A 124 -0.87 7.94 -6.27
C LEU A 124 -0.38 9.40 -6.28
N ALA A 125 -1.01 10.28 -5.52
CA ALA A 125 -0.59 11.67 -5.44
C ALA A 125 0.81 11.79 -4.81
N ASP A 126 1.56 12.82 -5.20
CA ASP A 126 2.88 13.13 -4.62
C ASP A 126 3.89 11.96 -4.65
N CYS A 127 3.84 11.15 -5.70
CA CYS A 127 4.82 10.08 -5.96
C CYS A 127 5.87 10.58 -6.94
N PRO A 128 6.97 11.23 -6.49
CA PRO A 128 7.88 11.97 -7.38
C PRO A 128 8.70 11.08 -8.30
N ARG A 129 8.81 9.81 -7.98
CA ARG A 129 9.60 8.83 -8.75
C ARG A 129 8.77 7.97 -9.71
N ILE A 130 7.44 8.04 -9.63
CA ILE A 130 6.61 7.16 -10.44
C ILE A 130 6.72 7.51 -11.92
N LYS A 131 7.10 6.52 -12.72
CA LYS A 131 7.28 6.68 -14.18
C LYS A 131 6.39 5.75 -14.97
N GLN A 132 5.93 4.67 -14.36
CA GLN A 132 5.19 3.63 -15.02
C GLN A 132 4.11 3.07 -14.13
N VAL A 133 2.89 3.05 -14.64
CA VAL A 133 1.75 2.39 -13.99
C VAL A 133 1.09 1.45 -14.99
N THR A 134 1.01 0.17 -14.64
CA THR A 134 0.24 -0.81 -15.39
C THR A 134 -1.15 -0.88 -14.79
N LEU A 135 -2.16 -0.68 -15.62
CA LEU A 135 -3.58 -0.65 -15.21
C LEU A 135 -4.34 -1.84 -15.78
N PRO A 136 -5.39 -2.31 -15.08
CA PRO A 136 -6.38 -3.21 -15.67
C PRO A 136 -7.01 -2.61 -16.92
N ALA A 137 -7.42 -3.45 -17.87
CA ALA A 137 -7.98 -3.01 -19.15
C ALA A 137 -9.16 -2.04 -19.00
N ASP A 138 -10.02 -2.29 -18.00
CA ASP A 138 -11.22 -1.47 -17.72
C ASP A 138 -10.92 -0.04 -17.23
N PHE A 139 -9.65 0.27 -16.92
CA PHE A 139 -9.25 1.58 -16.38
C PHE A 139 -8.69 2.54 -17.41
N TYR A 140 -8.44 2.09 -18.65
CA TYR A 140 -7.81 2.93 -19.68
C TYR A 140 -8.61 4.19 -20.03
N ASP A 141 -9.92 4.10 -20.04
CA ASP A 141 -10.82 5.21 -20.39
C ASP A 141 -11.25 6.02 -19.16
N ARG A 142 -10.68 5.75 -17.99
CA ARG A 142 -11.02 6.47 -16.75
C ARG A 142 -10.08 7.65 -16.51
N PRO A 143 -10.58 8.71 -15.86
CA PRO A 143 -9.76 9.89 -15.57
C PRO A 143 -8.73 9.59 -14.46
N TYR A 144 -7.54 9.15 -14.87
CA TYR A 144 -6.42 8.84 -13.96
C TYR A 144 -5.87 10.09 -13.23
N GLU A 145 -6.26 11.29 -13.66
CA GLU A 145 -5.98 12.55 -12.97
C GLU A 145 -6.47 12.53 -11.53
N LYS A 146 -7.60 11.89 -11.27
CA LYS A 146 -8.15 11.75 -9.91
C LYS A 146 -7.24 10.97 -8.98
N TRP A 147 -6.40 10.09 -9.51
CA TRP A 147 -5.44 9.33 -8.70
C TRP A 147 -4.19 10.13 -8.32
N GLY A 148 -4.10 11.40 -8.75
CA GLY A 148 -2.98 12.29 -8.43
C GLY A 148 -1.81 12.20 -9.40
N LEU A 149 -2.01 11.63 -10.58
CA LEU A 149 -0.97 11.46 -11.61
C LEU A 149 -0.82 12.67 -12.54
N ILE A 150 -1.53 13.77 -12.28
CA ILE A 150 -1.58 14.97 -13.14
C ILE A 150 -0.22 15.63 -13.37
N PHE A 151 0.67 15.53 -12.39
CA PHE A 151 1.96 16.23 -12.41
C PHE A 151 3.14 15.33 -12.77
N VAL A 152 2.88 14.11 -13.19
CA VAL A 152 3.95 13.17 -13.57
C VAL A 152 4.30 13.39 -15.03
N SER A 153 5.41 14.09 -15.29
CA SER A 153 5.95 14.22 -16.64
C SER A 153 6.49 12.88 -17.13
N ASN A 154 6.12 12.49 -18.34
CA ASN A 154 6.54 11.23 -18.98
C ASN A 154 6.06 9.96 -18.23
N LEU A 155 4.83 9.99 -17.71
CA LEU A 155 4.22 8.80 -17.15
C LEU A 155 3.82 7.84 -18.27
N ASP A 156 4.33 6.62 -18.20
CA ASP A 156 3.91 5.53 -19.08
C ASP A 156 2.76 4.75 -18.44
N ILE A 157 1.57 4.88 -19.01
CA ILE A 157 0.44 4.02 -18.68
C ILE A 157 0.51 2.81 -19.60
N ILE A 158 0.75 1.63 -19.04
CA ILE A 158 0.96 0.41 -19.80
C ILE A 158 -0.27 -0.49 -19.73
N PRO A 159 -0.76 -0.99 -20.90
CA PRO A 159 -1.78 -2.02 -20.91
C PRO A 159 -1.31 -3.30 -20.22
N PRO A 160 -2.23 -4.07 -19.68
CA PRO A 160 -1.89 -5.39 -19.17
C PRO A 160 -1.31 -6.24 -20.32
N SER A 161 -0.34 -7.07 -19.98
CA SER A 161 0.22 -8.04 -20.93
C SER A 161 -0.87 -9.05 -21.29
N ASN A 162 -1.12 -9.24 -22.58
CA ASN A 162 -2.01 -10.28 -23.08
C ASN A 162 -1.48 -11.68 -22.71
#